data_57fa66f50e4474f29432bc1743f651b1
#
_entry.id   57fa66f50e4474f29432bc1743f651b1
#
_cell.length_a   1.000
_cell.length_b   1.000
_cell.length_c   1.000
_cell.angle_alpha   90.00
_cell.angle_beta   90.00
_cell.angle_gamma   90.00
#
_symmetry.space_group_name_H-M   'P 1'
#
loop_
_entity.id
_entity.type
_entity.pdbx_description
1 polymer ?
#
loop_
_entity_poly.entity_id
_entity_poly.type
_entity_poly.pdbx_seq_one_letter_code
_entity_poly.pdbx_strand_id
1 'polypeptide(L)'
;MAVRVVQLGSPRARDEGLRIGTVRRPPRGVPKSEFASRDYYDVWLPNLSPSEQLLKAGRSAKDERGWRSFIKRYRSEMSRPENSRVLDLLAALSHQTSFSVGCYCNDEQHCHRSVLRELLAERGAVFASEGKKS
;
A
#
# COMPACT_ATOMS: atom_id res chain seq x y z
N MET A 1 -17.77 -4.09 1.30
CA MET A 1 -16.65 -4.69 2.00
C MET A 1 -15.59 -5.08 1.02
N ALA A 2 -14.60 -4.28 0.95
CA ALA A 2 -13.53 -4.45 -0.04
C ALA A 2 -12.35 -3.57 0.31
N VAL A 3 -11.18 -3.91 -0.26
CA VAL A 3 -9.98 -3.12 -0.07
C VAL A 3 -9.79 -2.18 -1.27
N ARG A 4 -9.25 -1.00 -1.01
CA ARG A 4 -8.84 -0.06 -2.05
C ARG A 4 -7.34 0.17 -1.93
N VAL A 5 -6.71 0.52 -3.03
CA VAL A 5 -5.29 0.88 -3.03
C VAL A 5 -5.25 2.35 -3.42
N VAL A 6 -4.73 3.20 -2.54
CA VAL A 6 -4.88 4.65 -2.68
C VAL A 6 -3.54 5.37 -2.55
N GLN A 7 -3.53 6.63 -2.96
CA GLN A 7 -2.42 7.52 -2.68
C GLN A 7 -2.74 8.24 -1.38
N LEU A 8 -1.86 8.16 -0.40
CA LEU A 8 -2.06 8.84 0.88
C LEU A 8 -2.02 10.34 0.65
N GLY A 9 -2.91 11.04 1.30
CA GLY A 9 -3.07 12.48 1.12
C GLY A 9 -4.17 12.81 0.12
N SER A 10 -4.68 11.81 -0.61
CA SER A 10 -5.78 12.05 -1.53
C SER A 10 -7.11 11.98 -0.77
N PRO A 11 -8.17 12.62 -1.31
CA PRO A 11 -9.47 12.59 -0.64
C PRO A 11 -9.96 11.17 -0.45
N ARG A 12 -10.64 10.91 0.67
CA ARG A 12 -11.17 9.59 0.94
C ARG A 12 -12.46 9.35 0.19
N ALA A 13 -12.67 8.11 -0.21
CA ALA A 13 -13.96 7.71 -0.74
C ALA A 13 -14.92 7.59 0.44
N ARG A 14 -16.22 7.79 0.16
CA ARG A 14 -17.22 7.79 1.19
C ARG A 14 -17.28 6.50 1.98
N ASP A 15 -17.13 5.38 1.31
CA ASP A 15 -17.20 4.07 1.95
C ASP A 15 -15.84 3.38 2.04
N GLU A 16 -14.79 4.17 2.09
CA GLU A 16 -13.44 3.61 2.09
C GLU A 16 -13.11 2.85 3.37
N GLY A 17 -13.60 3.34 4.52
CA GLY A 17 -13.29 2.73 5.80
C GLY A 17 -11.93 3.16 6.30
N LEU A 18 -11.26 2.27 7.02
CA LEU A 18 -9.97 2.56 7.64
C LEU A 18 -8.89 2.70 6.58
N ARG A 19 -8.09 3.74 6.66
CA ARG A 19 -6.99 3.95 5.72
C ARG A 19 -5.68 3.56 6.41
N ILE A 20 -4.94 2.66 5.78
CA ILE A 20 -3.70 2.09 6.33
C ILE A 20 -2.53 2.56 5.51
N GLY A 21 -1.55 3.17 6.16
CA GLY A 21 -0.35 3.65 5.48
C GLY A 21 0.73 2.60 5.46
N THR A 22 1.05 2.09 4.26
CA THR A 22 2.08 1.07 4.09
C THR A 22 3.37 1.73 3.66
N VAL A 23 3.80 2.70 4.44
CA VAL A 23 4.98 3.52 4.15
C VAL A 23 6.01 3.37 5.24
N ARG A 24 7.27 3.60 4.89
CA ARG A 24 8.38 3.43 5.84
C ARG A 24 8.45 4.58 6.84
N ARG A 25 8.03 5.77 6.44
CA ARG A 25 8.13 6.94 7.28
C ARG A 25 6.82 7.71 7.32
N PRO A 26 6.52 8.37 8.44
CA PRO A 26 5.32 9.23 8.53
C PRO A 26 5.41 10.41 7.55
N PRO A 27 4.29 11.06 7.27
CA PRO A 27 4.33 12.23 6.38
C PRO A 27 5.17 13.34 6.99
N ARG A 28 6.06 13.89 6.17
CA ARG A 28 7.00 14.90 6.64
C ARG A 28 6.28 16.21 6.95
N GLY A 29 6.59 16.78 8.09
CA GLY A 29 6.05 18.09 8.46
C GLY A 29 4.60 18.08 8.92
N VAL A 30 4.01 16.93 9.13
CA VAL A 30 2.62 16.85 9.56
C VAL A 30 2.57 16.31 10.99
N PRO A 31 1.89 17.00 11.92
CA PRO A 31 1.77 16.51 13.29
C PRO A 31 1.00 15.20 13.31
N LYS A 32 1.40 14.28 14.17
CA LYS A 32 0.75 12.98 14.26
C LYS A 32 -0.76 13.10 14.48
N SER A 33 -1.18 14.09 15.27
CA SER A 33 -2.59 14.28 15.56
C SER A 33 -3.41 14.66 14.33
N GLU A 34 -2.74 15.04 13.24
CA GLU A 34 -3.43 15.47 12.03
C GLU A 34 -3.29 14.47 10.88
N PHE A 35 -2.69 13.30 11.11
CA PHE A 35 -2.51 12.32 10.03
C PHE A 35 -3.85 11.94 9.42
N ALA A 36 -4.80 11.56 10.26
CA ALA A 36 -6.10 11.11 9.77
C ALA A 36 -6.91 12.25 9.15
N SER A 37 -6.96 13.40 9.83
CA SER A 37 -7.78 14.52 9.36
C SER A 37 -7.26 15.13 8.06
N ARG A 38 -5.98 14.93 7.76
CA ARG A 38 -5.39 15.42 6.52
C ARG A 38 -5.29 14.31 5.47
N ASP A 39 -6.05 13.25 5.66
CA ASP A 39 -6.19 12.16 4.69
C ASP A 39 -4.93 11.35 4.44
N TYR A 40 -4.00 11.33 5.41
CA TYR A 40 -2.83 10.48 5.24
C TYR A 40 -3.17 9.04 5.63
N TYR A 41 -3.34 8.75 6.91
CA TYR A 41 -3.76 7.41 7.30
C TYR A 41 -4.27 7.41 8.74
N ASP A 42 -5.05 6.37 9.04
CA ASP A 42 -5.55 6.14 10.38
C ASP A 42 -4.62 5.20 11.14
N VAL A 43 -3.98 4.29 10.43
CA VAL A 43 -3.07 3.30 11.00
C VAL A 43 -1.80 3.26 10.17
N TRP A 44 -0.66 3.21 10.84
CA TRP A 44 0.63 3.11 10.17
C TRP A 44 1.08 1.65 10.23
N LEU A 45 1.34 1.06 9.06
CA LEU A 45 1.73 -0.34 8.97
C LEU A 45 2.99 -0.46 8.11
N PRO A 46 4.14 -0.05 8.65
CA PRO A 46 5.38 -0.06 7.87
C PRO A 46 5.85 -1.46 7.48
N ASN A 47 5.29 -2.50 8.11
CA ASN A 47 5.61 -3.87 7.73
C ASN A 47 5.42 -4.14 6.25
N LEU A 48 4.48 -3.46 5.61
CA LEU A 48 4.19 -3.68 4.20
C LEU A 48 4.89 -2.68 3.29
N SER A 49 5.74 -1.83 3.85
CA SER A 49 6.57 -0.93 3.05
C SER A 49 7.83 -1.68 2.63
N PRO A 50 8.42 -1.35 1.48
CA PRO A 50 9.74 -1.87 1.17
C PRO A 50 10.74 -1.42 2.23
N SER A 51 11.81 -2.19 2.43
CA SER A 51 12.87 -1.79 3.35
C SER A 51 13.52 -0.51 2.85
N GLU A 52 14.27 0.17 3.72
CA GLU A 52 14.94 1.40 3.32
C GLU A 52 15.95 1.15 2.20
N GLN A 53 16.65 0.04 2.28
CA GLN A 53 17.60 -0.32 1.23
C GLN A 53 16.89 -0.49 -0.10
N LEU A 54 15.76 -1.16 -0.09
CA LEU A 54 14.99 -1.42 -1.30
C LEU A 54 14.38 -0.13 -1.84
N LEU A 55 13.95 0.77 -0.96
CA LEU A 55 13.42 2.05 -1.40
C LEU A 55 14.48 2.86 -2.12
N LYS A 56 15.73 2.83 -1.63
CA LYS A 56 16.82 3.53 -2.31
C LYS A 56 17.07 2.94 -3.68
N ALA A 57 17.07 1.61 -3.76
CA ALA A 57 17.26 0.94 -5.05
C ALA A 57 16.16 1.29 -6.02
N GLY A 58 14.92 1.37 -5.53
CA GLY A 58 13.78 1.72 -6.37
C GLY A 58 13.88 3.13 -6.92
N ARG A 59 14.37 4.06 -6.10
CA ARG A 59 14.53 5.44 -6.56
C ARG A 59 15.59 5.55 -7.65
N SER A 60 16.57 4.63 -7.65
CA SER A 60 17.62 4.64 -8.64
C SER A 60 17.25 3.85 -9.89
N ALA A 61 16.17 3.09 -9.84
CA ALA A 61 15.77 2.28 -10.97
C ALA A 61 15.21 3.18 -12.06
N LYS A 62 15.87 3.19 -13.20
CA LYS A 62 15.47 4.06 -14.29
C LYS A 62 14.96 3.33 -15.52
N ASP A 63 14.92 2.00 -15.48
CA ASP A 63 14.46 1.24 -16.62
C ASP A 63 13.66 0.02 -16.14
N GLU A 64 13.14 -0.72 -17.10
CA GLU A 64 12.32 -1.88 -16.81
C GLU A 64 13.08 -2.95 -16.03
N ARG A 65 14.36 -3.09 -16.30
CA ARG A 65 15.15 -4.07 -15.60
C ARG A 65 15.26 -3.76 -14.13
N GLY A 66 15.53 -2.49 -13.82
CA GLY A 66 15.61 -2.04 -12.43
C GLY A 66 14.29 -2.19 -11.72
N TRP A 67 13.19 -1.91 -12.41
CA TRP A 67 11.87 -2.04 -11.83
C TRP A 67 11.53 -3.52 -11.56
N ARG A 68 11.88 -4.41 -12.49
CA ARG A 68 11.65 -5.83 -12.27
C ARG A 68 12.46 -6.36 -11.09
N SER A 69 13.68 -5.85 -10.94
CA SER A 69 14.52 -6.23 -9.79
C SER A 69 13.86 -5.75 -8.48
N PHE A 70 13.33 -4.55 -8.48
CA PHE A 70 12.64 -4.01 -7.32
C PHE A 70 11.45 -4.88 -6.95
N ILE A 71 10.64 -5.25 -7.93
CA ILE A 71 9.47 -6.10 -7.71
C ILE A 71 9.87 -7.42 -7.07
N LYS A 72 10.91 -8.05 -7.63
CA LYS A 72 11.35 -9.35 -7.13
C LYS A 72 11.80 -9.25 -5.68
N ARG A 73 12.54 -8.21 -5.37
CA ARG A 73 13.05 -8.02 -4.01
C ARG A 73 11.94 -7.68 -3.03
N TYR A 74 10.98 -6.86 -3.46
CA TYR A 74 9.86 -6.52 -2.60
C TYR A 74 9.02 -7.76 -2.31
N ARG A 75 8.78 -8.60 -3.33
CA ARG A 75 8.03 -9.83 -3.11
C ARG A 75 8.77 -10.75 -2.14
N SER A 76 10.08 -10.77 -2.20
CA SER A 76 10.88 -11.56 -1.27
C SER A 76 10.71 -11.04 0.15
N GLU A 77 10.72 -9.72 0.34
CA GLU A 77 10.50 -9.14 1.66
C GLU A 77 9.11 -9.45 2.18
N MET A 78 8.12 -9.44 1.29
CA MET A 78 6.73 -9.69 1.69
C MET A 78 6.45 -11.17 1.94
N SER A 79 7.35 -12.06 1.50
CA SER A 79 7.17 -13.48 1.76
C SER A 79 7.65 -13.90 3.14
N ARG A 80 8.29 -13.00 3.88
CA ARG A 80 8.69 -13.30 5.24
C ARG A 80 7.44 -13.53 6.09
N PRO A 81 7.48 -14.48 7.04
CA PRO A 81 6.27 -14.81 7.81
C PRO A 81 5.59 -13.62 8.46
N GLU A 82 6.37 -12.69 9.04
CA GLU A 82 5.79 -11.53 9.71
C GLU A 82 5.03 -10.62 8.77
N ASN A 83 5.36 -10.61 7.49
CA ASN A 83 4.68 -9.79 6.49
C ASN A 83 3.61 -10.60 5.76
N SER A 84 3.94 -11.84 5.42
CA SER A 84 3.02 -12.71 4.70
C SER A 84 1.73 -12.93 5.49
N ARG A 85 1.85 -13.10 6.80
CA ARG A 85 0.67 -13.31 7.63
C ARG A 85 -0.19 -12.07 7.74
N VAL A 86 0.42 -10.89 7.69
CA VAL A 86 -0.34 -9.65 7.68
C VAL A 86 -1.12 -9.55 6.37
N LEU A 87 -0.50 -9.91 5.25
CA LEU A 87 -1.19 -9.90 3.97
C LEU A 87 -2.36 -10.88 3.97
N ASP A 88 -2.18 -12.06 4.58
CA ASP A 88 -3.27 -13.02 4.69
C ASP A 88 -4.43 -12.43 5.48
N LEU A 89 -4.12 -11.75 6.56
CA LEU A 89 -5.14 -11.12 7.40
C LEU A 89 -5.89 -10.05 6.62
N LEU A 90 -5.16 -9.20 5.92
CA LEU A 90 -5.81 -8.12 5.17
C LEU A 90 -6.69 -8.67 4.05
N ALA A 91 -6.22 -9.71 3.37
CA ALA A 91 -7.03 -10.32 2.32
C ALA A 91 -8.33 -10.88 2.90
N ALA A 92 -8.25 -11.54 4.04
CA ALA A 92 -9.44 -12.06 4.71
C ALA A 92 -10.37 -10.93 5.15
N LEU A 93 -9.80 -9.85 5.69
CA LEU A 93 -10.59 -8.71 6.15
C LEU A 93 -11.36 -8.06 5.02
N SER A 94 -10.84 -8.11 3.79
CA SER A 94 -11.52 -7.47 2.67
C SER A 94 -12.90 -8.06 2.40
N HIS A 95 -13.15 -9.27 2.91
CA HIS A 95 -14.46 -9.91 2.78
C HIS A 95 -15.41 -9.50 3.90
N GLN A 96 -14.88 -8.84 4.94
CA GLN A 96 -15.67 -8.54 6.12
C GLN A 96 -15.85 -7.03 6.34
N THR A 97 -14.97 -6.22 5.84
CA THR A 97 -15.03 -4.79 6.08
C THR A 97 -14.32 -4.03 4.95
N SER A 98 -14.56 -2.73 4.89
CA SER A 98 -13.91 -1.89 3.89
C SER A 98 -12.70 -1.20 4.52
N PHE A 99 -11.62 -1.14 3.77
CA PHE A 99 -10.42 -0.44 4.20
C PHE A 99 -9.56 -0.13 3.00
N SER A 100 -8.53 0.66 3.18
CA SER A 100 -7.60 0.96 2.09
C SER A 100 -6.17 0.83 2.57
N VAL A 101 -5.27 0.56 1.64
CA VAL A 101 -3.83 0.58 1.87
C VAL A 101 -3.24 1.59 0.91
N GLY A 102 -2.17 2.26 1.30
CA GLY A 102 -1.65 3.30 0.44
C GLY A 102 -0.23 3.73 0.73
N CYS A 103 0.31 4.52 -0.18
CA CYS A 103 1.60 5.16 -0.01
C CYS A 103 1.54 6.54 -0.65
N TYR A 104 2.67 7.27 -0.62
CA TYR A 104 2.70 8.66 -1.08
C TYR A 104 2.88 8.84 -2.58
N CYS A 105 3.31 7.79 -3.29
CA CYS A 105 3.65 7.92 -4.70
C CYS A 105 2.49 8.34 -5.58
N ASN A 106 2.75 9.15 -6.59
CA ASN A 106 1.73 9.56 -7.54
C ASN A 106 1.39 8.45 -8.52
N ASP A 107 2.39 7.68 -8.93
CA ASP A 107 2.22 6.66 -9.97
C ASP A 107 2.20 5.27 -9.34
N GLU A 108 1.03 4.68 -9.26
CA GLU A 108 0.90 3.35 -8.67
C GLU A 108 1.69 2.31 -9.44
N GLN A 109 1.81 2.46 -10.75
CA GLN A 109 2.47 1.43 -11.56
C GLN A 109 3.96 1.33 -11.32
N HIS A 110 4.57 2.41 -10.80
CA HIS A 110 5.98 2.36 -10.43
C HIS A 110 6.13 2.58 -8.93
N CYS A 111 5.24 1.99 -8.17
CA CYS A 111 5.23 2.06 -6.72
C CYS A 111 4.94 0.67 -6.18
N HIS A 112 5.40 0.40 -4.96
CA HIS A 112 5.14 -0.91 -4.37
C HIS A 112 3.64 -1.19 -4.25
N ARG A 113 2.78 -0.17 -4.37
CA ARG A 113 1.33 -0.38 -4.32
C ARG A 113 0.85 -1.34 -5.40
N SER A 114 1.44 -1.29 -6.60
CA SER A 114 1.00 -2.19 -7.66
C SER A 114 1.30 -3.64 -7.31
N VAL A 115 2.44 -3.88 -6.68
CA VAL A 115 2.81 -5.22 -6.25
C VAL A 115 1.96 -5.64 -5.05
N LEU A 116 1.71 -4.71 -4.14
CA LEU A 116 0.88 -4.98 -2.98
C LEU A 116 -0.53 -5.39 -3.43
N ARG A 117 -1.06 -4.71 -4.44
CA ARG A 117 -2.35 -5.07 -5.02
C ARG A 117 -2.33 -6.51 -5.54
N GLU A 118 -1.26 -6.89 -6.24
CA GLU A 118 -1.12 -8.25 -6.75
C GLU A 118 -1.03 -9.27 -5.62
N LEU A 119 -0.26 -8.95 -4.59
CA LEU A 119 -0.09 -9.87 -3.47
C LEU A 119 -1.41 -10.12 -2.74
N LEU A 120 -2.21 -9.08 -2.58
CA LEU A 120 -3.51 -9.23 -1.97
C LEU A 120 -4.46 -10.01 -2.87
N ALA A 121 -4.42 -9.75 -4.18
CA ALA A 121 -5.26 -10.46 -5.13
C ALA A 121 -4.93 -11.95 -5.14
N GLU A 122 -3.65 -12.29 -5.05
CA GLU A 122 -3.20 -13.68 -5.02
C GLU A 122 -3.74 -14.41 -3.79
N ARG A 123 -4.08 -13.68 -2.74
CA ARG A 123 -4.62 -14.25 -1.52
C ARG A 123 -6.14 -14.16 -1.44
N GLY A 124 -6.78 -13.83 -2.55
CA GLY A 124 -8.24 -13.81 -2.64
C GLY A 124 -8.90 -12.56 -2.09
N ALA A 125 -8.18 -11.45 -1.99
CA ALA A 125 -8.79 -10.21 -1.51
C ALA A 125 -9.87 -9.73 -2.47
N VAL A 126 -10.89 -9.07 -1.92
CA VAL A 126 -11.94 -8.43 -2.70
C VAL A 126 -11.58 -6.96 -2.83
N PHE A 127 -11.52 -6.47 -4.06
CA PHE A 127 -11.18 -5.07 -4.30
C PHE A 127 -12.43 -4.26 -4.61
N ALA A 128 -12.47 -3.03 -4.12
CA ALA A 128 -13.57 -2.14 -4.41
C ALA A 128 -13.55 -1.80 -5.90
N SER A 129 -14.74 -1.63 -6.45
CA SER A 129 -14.85 -1.23 -7.81
C SER A 129 -14.36 0.21 -7.86
N GLU A 130 -13.28 0.46 -8.57
CA GLU A 130 -12.78 1.79 -8.65
C GLU A 130 -13.62 2.49 -9.68
N GLY A 131 -14.09 3.61 -9.33
CA GLY A 131 -14.90 4.34 -10.22
C GLY A 131 -14.23 4.45 -11.53
N LYS A 132 -14.96 4.26 -12.60
CA LYS A 132 -14.40 4.35 -13.82
C LYS A 132 -13.88 5.67 -13.94
N LYS A 133 -12.68 5.78 -14.17
CA LYS A 133 -12.15 7.00 -14.38
C LYS A 133 -12.65 7.35 -15.62
N SER A 134 -13.61 7.85 -15.75
CA SER A 134 -14.05 8.16 -17.07
C SER A 134 -13.53 9.41 -17.53
#